data_3a7f3807bf1142c73c06405288423355
#
_entry.id   3a7f3807bf1142c73c06405288423355
#
_cell.length_a   1.000
_cell.length_b   1.000
_cell.length_c   1.000
_cell.angle_alpha   90.00
_cell.angle_beta   90.00
_cell.angle_gamma   90.00
#
_symmetry.space_group_name_H-M   'P 1'
#
loop_
_entity.id
_entity.type
_entity.pdbx_description
1 polymer ?
#
loop_
_entity_poly.entity_id
_entity_poly.type
_entity_poly.pdbx_seq_one_letter_code
_entity_poly.pdbx_strand_id
1 'polypeptide(L)'
;MHLLLQTNNTELRQVYETHSTFHEGDSGFDLFTAEDVIVEPGKISHIIDLQVSCEALNKERNISYYLYPRSSMGAKTSLRLANSVGIIDAGYRGTLKAIVDNIDTENKVVIAKGTRLFQICSPTLDPITYEVVETLSETSRGSGGLGSTGA
;
A
#
# COMPACT_ATOMS: atom_id res chain seq x y z
N MET A 1 3.85 14.98 4.92
CA MET A 1 4.74 13.86 4.55
C MET A 1 4.99 13.87 3.06
N HIS A 2 6.19 13.64 2.64
CA HIS A 2 6.55 13.50 1.24
C HIS A 2 6.94 12.05 0.94
N LEU A 3 6.31 11.44 -0.08
CA LEU A 3 6.59 10.06 -0.49
C LEU A 3 7.46 10.03 -1.74
N LEU A 4 8.52 9.23 -1.68
CA LEU A 4 9.25 8.78 -2.85
C LEU A 4 8.74 7.39 -3.21
N LEU A 5 8.27 7.19 -4.44
CA LEU A 5 7.76 5.91 -4.92
C LEU A 5 8.69 5.32 -5.98
N GLN A 6 8.97 4.04 -5.85
CA GLN A 6 9.75 3.29 -6.82
C GLN A 6 9.02 1.99 -7.18
N THR A 7 8.96 1.67 -8.44
CA THR A 7 8.43 0.40 -8.92
C THR A 7 9.19 -0.06 -10.17
N ASN A 8 9.39 -1.38 -10.29
CA ASN A 8 9.96 -2.00 -11.49
C ASN A 8 8.88 -2.34 -12.53
N ASN A 9 7.61 -2.18 -12.17
CA ASN A 9 6.48 -2.38 -13.08
C ASN A 9 6.26 -1.11 -13.91
N THR A 10 6.63 -1.14 -15.18
CA THR A 10 6.58 0.02 -16.08
C THR A 10 5.17 0.60 -16.21
N GLU A 11 4.16 -0.26 -16.33
CA GLU A 11 2.78 0.17 -16.44
C GLU A 11 2.27 0.84 -15.17
N LEU A 12 2.58 0.24 -14.01
CA LEU A 12 2.24 0.79 -12.71
C LEU A 12 2.96 2.13 -12.46
N ARG A 13 4.21 2.24 -12.88
CA ARG A 13 4.96 3.50 -12.81
C ARG A 13 4.22 4.62 -13.54
N GLN A 14 3.75 4.35 -14.74
CA GLN A 14 3.01 5.33 -15.54
C GLN A 14 1.71 5.75 -14.85
N VAL A 15 1.02 4.82 -14.20
CA VAL A 15 -0.18 5.12 -13.42
C VAL A 15 0.11 6.12 -12.32
N TYR A 16 1.18 5.91 -11.55
CA TYR A 16 1.57 6.83 -10.47
C TYR A 16 2.06 8.18 -11.00
N GLU A 17 2.79 8.20 -12.10
CA GLU A 17 3.27 9.46 -12.72
C GLU A 17 2.12 10.34 -13.21
N THR A 18 0.98 9.76 -13.58
CA THR A 18 -0.19 10.47 -14.09
C THR A 18 -1.33 10.58 -13.08
N HIS A 19 -1.14 10.09 -11.85
CA HIS A 19 -2.19 10.10 -10.83
C HIS A 19 -2.51 11.52 -10.35
N SER A 20 -3.78 11.89 -10.46
CA SER A 20 -4.25 13.23 -10.10
C SER A 20 -5.65 13.24 -9.46
N THR A 21 -6.14 12.09 -9.02
CA THR A 21 -7.52 11.93 -8.51
C THR A 21 -7.62 12.07 -6.99
N PHE A 22 -6.97 13.07 -6.43
CA PHE A 22 -7.06 13.40 -5.01
C PHE A 22 -7.47 14.87 -4.84
N HIS A 23 -8.11 15.18 -3.74
CA HIS A 23 -8.52 16.52 -3.40
C HIS A 23 -7.52 17.17 -2.45
N GLU A 24 -7.43 18.48 -2.51
CA GLU A 24 -6.61 19.22 -1.56
C GLU A 24 -7.04 18.92 -0.13
N GLY A 25 -6.08 18.55 0.71
CA GLY A 25 -6.33 18.21 2.11
C GLY A 25 -6.65 16.74 2.37
N ASP A 26 -6.75 15.91 1.34
CA ASP A 26 -6.92 14.47 1.54
C ASP A 26 -5.74 13.88 2.30
N SER A 27 -6.05 13.07 3.32
CA SER A 27 -5.04 12.42 4.17
C SER A 27 -4.48 11.15 3.56
N GLY A 28 -5.24 10.47 2.70
CA GLY A 28 -4.87 9.18 2.12
C GLY A 28 -4.27 9.34 0.73
N PHE A 29 -3.15 8.66 0.51
CA PHE A 29 -2.57 8.48 -0.82
C PHE A 29 -2.94 7.09 -1.34
N ASP A 30 -3.73 7.04 -2.41
CA ASP A 30 -4.26 5.79 -2.96
C ASP A 30 -3.18 4.92 -3.59
N LEU A 31 -3.26 3.62 -3.32
CA LEU A 31 -2.45 2.59 -3.95
C LEU A 31 -3.28 1.79 -4.94
N PHE A 32 -2.68 1.48 -6.09
CA PHE A 32 -3.32 0.72 -7.18
C PHE A 32 -2.88 -0.74 -7.11
N THR A 33 -3.83 -1.66 -7.32
CA THR A 33 -3.46 -3.07 -7.52
C THR A 33 -2.66 -3.21 -8.81
N ALA A 34 -1.54 -3.91 -8.73
CA ALA A 34 -0.63 -4.10 -9.86
C ALA A 34 -1.11 -5.15 -10.86
N GLU A 35 -1.96 -6.07 -10.40
CA GLU A 35 -2.47 -7.21 -11.15
C GLU A 35 -3.93 -7.47 -10.78
N ASP A 36 -4.61 -8.30 -11.57
CA ASP A 36 -5.89 -8.87 -11.18
C ASP A 36 -5.69 -9.75 -9.95
N VAL A 37 -6.60 -9.65 -8.98
CA VAL A 37 -6.54 -10.41 -7.73
C VAL A 37 -7.83 -11.20 -7.55
N ILE A 38 -7.69 -12.48 -7.21
CA ILE A 38 -8.79 -13.34 -6.83
C ILE A 38 -8.56 -13.81 -5.40
N VAL A 39 -9.49 -13.53 -4.50
CA VAL A 39 -9.45 -14.01 -3.13
C VAL A 39 -10.59 -15.00 -2.94
N GLU A 40 -10.24 -16.26 -2.73
CA GLU A 40 -11.19 -17.36 -2.63
C GLU A 40 -12.12 -17.20 -1.42
N PRO A 41 -13.31 -17.85 -1.44
CA PRO A 41 -14.24 -17.78 -0.32
C PRO A 41 -13.59 -18.22 1.00
N GLY A 42 -13.76 -17.45 2.06
CA GLY A 42 -13.24 -17.76 3.38
C GLY A 42 -11.71 -17.78 3.50
N LYS A 43 -10.99 -17.34 2.46
CA LYS A 43 -9.52 -17.28 2.48
C LYS A 43 -9.07 -16.26 3.51
N ILE A 44 -8.13 -16.66 4.36
CA ILE A 44 -7.48 -15.78 5.33
C ILE A 44 -6.03 -15.51 4.94
N SER A 45 -5.52 -14.36 5.32
CA SER A 45 -4.11 -13.98 5.15
C SER A 45 -3.62 -14.08 3.69
N HIS A 46 -4.48 -13.67 2.76
CA HIS A 46 -4.11 -13.56 1.34
C HIS A 46 -3.24 -12.33 1.14
N ILE A 47 -2.02 -12.52 0.63
CA ILE A 47 -1.07 -11.44 0.41
C ILE A 47 -1.28 -10.85 -0.98
N ILE A 48 -1.50 -9.53 -1.04
CA ILE A 48 -1.53 -8.76 -2.28
C ILE A 48 -0.25 -7.93 -2.34
N ASP A 49 0.64 -8.25 -3.26
CA ASP A 49 1.84 -7.46 -3.52
C ASP A 49 1.45 -6.26 -4.40
N LEU A 50 1.61 -5.06 -3.89
CA LEU A 50 1.28 -3.84 -4.60
C LEU A 50 2.39 -3.39 -5.56
N GLN A 51 3.52 -4.10 -5.57
CA GLN A 51 4.65 -3.90 -6.50
C GLN A 51 5.20 -2.47 -6.52
N VAL A 52 5.04 -1.75 -5.44
CA VAL A 52 5.60 -0.41 -5.24
C VAL A 52 6.33 -0.36 -3.91
N SER A 53 7.50 0.24 -3.91
CA SER A 53 8.30 0.52 -2.71
C SER A 53 8.25 2.01 -2.43
N CYS A 54 8.24 2.38 -1.17
CA CYS A 54 8.14 3.78 -0.75
C CYS A 54 9.20 4.15 0.27
N GLU A 55 9.56 5.41 0.25
CA GLU A 55 10.35 6.08 1.28
C GLU A 55 9.59 7.32 1.71
N ALA A 56 9.25 7.43 2.98
CA ALA A 56 8.49 8.55 3.51
C ALA A 56 9.42 9.52 4.24
N LEU A 57 9.26 10.81 3.96
CA LEU A 57 10.10 11.86 4.50
C LEU A 57 9.25 12.92 5.21
N ASN A 58 9.76 13.38 6.33
CA ASN A 58 9.33 14.60 6.99
C ASN A 58 10.57 15.45 7.25
N LYS A 59 10.69 16.58 6.54
CA LYS A 59 11.86 17.47 6.62
C LYS A 59 13.18 16.70 6.46
N GLU A 60 13.33 15.97 5.36
CA GLU A 60 14.51 15.16 5.02
C GLU A 60 14.80 13.98 5.97
N ARG A 61 13.93 13.73 6.94
CA ARG A 61 14.05 12.60 7.86
C ARG A 61 13.09 11.49 7.48
N ASN A 62 13.58 10.26 7.39
CA ASN A 62 12.74 9.09 7.17
C ASN A 62 11.78 8.89 8.33
N ILE A 63 10.52 8.65 8.00
CA ILE A 63 9.48 8.36 8.98
C ILE A 63 8.72 7.10 8.61
N SER A 64 8.14 6.47 9.62
CA SER A 64 7.18 5.37 9.44
C SER A 64 5.82 5.93 9.03
N TYR A 65 4.99 5.09 8.43
CA TYR A 65 3.66 5.50 7.96
C TYR A 65 2.71 4.31 8.02
N TYR A 66 1.42 4.57 7.77
CA TYR A 66 0.37 3.56 7.82
C TYR A 66 -0.09 3.15 6.43
N LEU A 67 -0.44 1.87 6.31
CA LEU A 67 -1.21 1.34 5.20
C LEU A 67 -2.60 0.98 5.72
N TYR A 68 -3.61 1.70 5.23
CA TYR A 68 -5.01 1.51 5.59
C TYR A 68 -5.83 0.99 4.42
N PRO A 69 -6.96 0.32 4.68
CA PRO A 69 -7.95 0.13 3.64
C PRO A 69 -8.61 1.47 3.30
N ARG A 70 -9.05 1.60 2.06
CA ARG A 70 -9.99 2.67 1.70
C ARG A 70 -11.38 2.31 2.21
N SER A 71 -12.20 3.31 2.45
CA SER A 71 -13.59 3.11 2.90
C SER A 71 -14.40 2.20 1.96
N SER A 72 -14.14 2.29 0.65
CA SER A 72 -14.80 1.47 -0.36
C SER A 72 -14.49 -0.01 -0.25
N MET A 73 -13.31 -0.40 0.24
CA MET A 73 -12.99 -1.82 0.44
C MET A 73 -13.96 -2.44 1.45
N GLY A 74 -14.14 -1.81 2.58
CA GLY A 74 -15.06 -2.31 3.61
C GLY A 74 -16.53 -2.16 3.24
N ALA A 75 -16.90 -1.09 2.53
CA ALA A 75 -18.28 -0.81 2.18
C ALA A 75 -18.81 -1.64 1.00
N LYS A 76 -17.92 -1.98 0.05
CA LYS A 76 -18.32 -2.58 -1.24
C LYS A 76 -17.78 -3.98 -1.47
N THR A 77 -16.91 -4.49 -0.61
CA THR A 77 -16.35 -5.84 -0.73
C THR A 77 -16.41 -6.59 0.59
N SER A 78 -16.25 -7.91 0.52
CA SER A 78 -16.08 -8.76 1.71
C SER A 78 -14.63 -8.91 2.15
N LEU A 79 -13.72 -8.10 1.60
CA LEU A 79 -12.33 -8.08 2.03
C LEU A 79 -12.16 -7.26 3.31
N ARG A 80 -11.30 -7.75 4.18
CA ARG A 80 -10.87 -7.04 5.39
C ARG A 80 -9.37 -7.13 5.50
N LEU A 81 -8.72 -6.04 5.92
CA LEU A 81 -7.28 -6.06 6.18
C LEU A 81 -7.02 -6.94 7.42
N ALA A 82 -6.28 -8.02 7.23
CA ALA A 82 -6.10 -9.07 8.25
C ALA A 82 -5.42 -8.56 9.53
N ASN A 83 -4.54 -7.57 9.39
CA ASN A 83 -3.84 -6.94 10.52
C ASN A 83 -4.46 -5.60 10.94
N SER A 84 -5.69 -5.31 10.52
CA SER A 84 -6.42 -4.06 10.78
C SER A 84 -5.77 -2.82 10.18
N VAL A 85 -4.50 -2.59 10.43
CA VAL A 85 -3.68 -1.52 9.87
C VAL A 85 -2.26 -2.04 9.65
N GLY A 86 -1.66 -1.68 8.52
CA GLY A 86 -0.25 -1.94 8.26
C GLY A 86 0.62 -0.81 8.81
N ILE A 87 1.67 -1.16 9.53
CA ILE A 87 2.71 -0.22 9.94
C ILE A 87 3.92 -0.47 9.05
N ILE A 88 4.32 0.54 8.31
CA ILE A 88 5.48 0.49 7.43
C ILE A 88 6.61 1.28 8.09
N ASP A 89 7.63 0.56 8.49
CA ASP A 89 8.76 1.16 9.18
C ASP A 89 9.57 2.09 8.27
N ALA A 90 10.14 3.12 8.85
CA ALA A 90 10.90 4.15 8.15
C ALA A 90 12.03 3.61 7.25
N GLY A 91 12.62 2.49 7.63
CA GLY A 91 13.71 1.85 6.89
C GLY A 91 13.28 0.74 5.91
N TYR A 92 11.98 0.40 5.84
CA TYR A 92 11.51 -0.65 4.94
C TYR A 92 11.59 -0.20 3.48
N ARG A 93 12.24 -1.01 2.63
CA ARG A 93 12.44 -0.72 1.20
C ARG A 93 11.89 -1.79 0.26
N GLY A 94 11.26 -2.83 0.82
CA GLY A 94 10.56 -3.83 0.01
C GLY A 94 9.27 -3.27 -0.59
N THR A 95 8.65 -4.06 -1.47
CA THR A 95 7.34 -3.69 -2.00
C THR A 95 6.28 -3.73 -0.90
N LEU A 96 5.33 -2.81 -0.98
CA LEU A 96 4.20 -2.77 -0.06
C LEU A 96 3.30 -3.97 -0.31
N LYS A 97 2.92 -4.65 0.76
CA LYS A 97 2.03 -5.81 0.73
C LYS A 97 0.85 -5.57 1.63
N ALA A 98 -0.33 -5.84 1.13
CA ALA A 98 -1.55 -5.86 1.93
C ALA A 98 -1.95 -7.31 2.19
N ILE A 99 -2.31 -7.61 3.43
CA ILE A 99 -2.77 -8.94 3.83
C ILE A 99 -4.26 -8.84 4.09
N VAL A 100 -5.06 -9.58 3.33
CA VAL A 100 -6.52 -9.51 3.42
C VAL A 100 -7.15 -10.85 3.75
N ASP A 101 -8.30 -10.77 4.43
CA ASP A 101 -9.20 -11.90 4.62
C ASP A 101 -10.45 -11.68 3.78
N ASN A 102 -10.98 -12.75 3.19
CA ASN A 102 -12.31 -12.73 2.61
C ASN A 102 -13.29 -13.32 3.63
N ILE A 103 -14.12 -12.46 4.21
CA ILE A 103 -15.10 -12.90 5.22
C ILE A 103 -16.35 -13.55 4.64
N ASP A 104 -16.52 -13.52 3.32
CA ASP A 104 -17.57 -14.27 2.63
C ASP A 104 -17.08 -15.70 2.41
N THR A 105 -17.75 -16.66 3.03
CA THR A 105 -17.42 -18.08 2.96
C THR A 105 -17.98 -18.77 1.73
N GLU A 106 -18.81 -18.10 0.94
CA GLU A 106 -19.49 -18.68 -0.21
C GLU A 106 -19.00 -18.10 -1.54
N ASN A 107 -18.62 -16.82 -1.56
CA ASN A 107 -18.25 -16.12 -2.78
C ASN A 107 -16.81 -15.65 -2.76
N LYS A 108 -16.12 -15.85 -3.90
CA LYS A 108 -14.82 -15.25 -4.13
C LYS A 108 -14.95 -13.74 -4.41
N VAL A 109 -13.90 -13.00 -4.13
CA VAL A 109 -13.77 -11.60 -4.52
C VAL A 109 -12.81 -11.49 -5.69
N VAL A 110 -13.24 -10.83 -6.75
CA VAL A 110 -12.42 -10.56 -7.94
C VAL A 110 -12.15 -9.07 -8.02
N ILE A 111 -10.88 -8.71 -7.99
CA ILE A 111 -10.41 -7.33 -8.05
C ILE A 111 -9.64 -7.14 -9.35
N ALA A 112 -10.10 -6.22 -10.18
CA ALA A 112 -9.40 -5.88 -11.41
C ALA A 112 -8.12 -5.09 -11.11
N LYS A 113 -7.08 -5.34 -11.90
CA LYS A 113 -5.86 -4.54 -11.94
C LYS A 113 -6.21 -3.04 -11.99
N GLY A 114 -5.44 -2.23 -11.27
CA GLY A 114 -5.65 -0.79 -11.20
C GLY A 114 -6.76 -0.35 -10.23
N THR A 115 -7.30 -1.27 -9.45
CA THR A 115 -8.29 -0.93 -8.41
C THR A 115 -7.60 -0.32 -7.20
N ARG A 116 -8.25 0.66 -6.59
CA ARG A 116 -7.75 1.36 -5.40
C ARG A 116 -8.47 0.83 -4.17
N LEU A 117 -7.86 -0.12 -3.47
CA LEU A 117 -8.40 -0.72 -2.23
C LEU A 117 -7.70 -0.21 -0.96
N PHE A 118 -6.47 0.27 -1.12
CA PHE A 118 -5.61 0.64 -0.01
C PHE A 118 -5.10 2.06 -0.18
N GLN A 119 -4.65 2.66 0.92
CA GLN A 119 -4.09 4.00 0.95
C GLN A 119 -2.96 4.09 1.98
N ILE A 120 -2.01 4.95 1.71
CA ILE A 120 -0.98 5.35 2.67
C ILE A 120 -1.49 6.57 3.41
N CYS A 121 -1.27 6.62 4.72
CA CYS A 121 -1.54 7.79 5.54
C CYS A 121 -0.31 8.14 6.36
N SER A 122 -0.05 9.44 6.52
CA SER A 122 0.99 9.91 7.43
C SER A 122 0.58 9.65 8.88
N PRO A 123 1.53 9.62 9.83
CA PRO A 123 1.21 9.41 11.24
C PRO A 123 0.24 10.44 11.82
N THR A 124 0.21 11.64 11.27
CA THR A 124 -0.62 12.77 11.75
C THR A 124 -1.81 13.05 10.85
N LEU A 125 -2.02 12.25 9.80
CA LEU A 125 -3.05 12.43 8.77
C LEU A 125 -2.91 13.73 7.96
N ASP A 126 -1.74 14.35 7.99
CA ASP A 126 -1.44 15.49 7.14
C ASP A 126 -1.44 15.09 5.66
N PRO A 127 -1.76 16.02 4.75
CA PRO A 127 -1.71 15.78 3.32
C PRO A 127 -0.34 15.27 2.85
N ILE A 128 -0.35 14.47 1.80
CA ILE A 128 0.83 13.81 1.24
C ILE A 128 1.17 14.43 -0.11
N THR A 129 2.44 14.78 -0.28
CA THR A 129 3.03 15.03 -1.60
C THR A 129 3.85 13.81 -2.01
N TYR A 130 4.09 13.64 -3.31
CA TYR A 130 4.86 12.48 -3.77
C TYR A 130 5.61 12.77 -5.05
N GLU A 131 6.61 11.94 -5.32
CA GLU A 131 7.27 11.85 -6.63
C GLU A 131 7.66 10.39 -6.92
N VAL A 132 7.69 10.04 -8.20
CA VAL A 132 8.15 8.74 -8.67
C VAL A 132 9.64 8.86 -8.99
N VAL A 133 10.43 7.96 -8.39
CA VAL A 133 11.89 7.97 -8.50
C VAL A 133 12.43 6.66 -9.05
N GLU A 134 13.67 6.67 -9.53
CA GLU A 134 14.33 5.46 -10.04
C GLU A 134 14.84 4.56 -8.91
N THR A 135 15.32 5.15 -7.82
CA THR A 135 15.90 4.43 -6.69
C THR A 135 15.53 5.08 -5.37
N LEU A 136 15.45 4.26 -4.33
CA LEU A 136 15.28 4.70 -2.95
C LEU A 136 16.62 4.59 -2.20
N SER A 137 16.76 5.28 -1.07
CA SER A 137 17.95 5.17 -0.24
C SER A 137 18.05 3.78 0.39
N GLU A 138 19.28 3.30 0.58
CA GLU A 138 19.52 2.02 1.25
C GLU A 138 19.39 2.16 2.76
N THR A 139 18.92 1.09 3.41
CA THR A 139 18.79 1.02 4.87
C THR A 139 19.22 -0.35 5.37
N SER A 140 19.50 -0.45 6.67
CA SER A 140 19.84 -1.73 7.31
C SER A 140 18.68 -2.73 7.29
N ARG A 141 17.42 -2.26 7.29
CA ARG A 141 16.24 -3.11 7.20
C ARG A 141 16.01 -3.65 5.77
N GLY A 142 16.26 -2.80 4.75
CA GLY A 142 16.08 -3.18 3.35
C GLY A 142 14.67 -3.67 3.06
N SER A 143 14.55 -4.86 2.46
CA SER A 143 13.28 -5.51 2.13
C SER A 143 12.74 -6.42 3.23
N GLY A 144 13.36 -6.47 4.42
CA GLY A 144 12.90 -7.29 5.53
C GLY A 144 11.53 -6.85 6.05
N GLY A 145 10.56 -7.75 6.03
CA GLY A 145 9.18 -7.50 6.48
C GLY A 145 8.51 -8.79 6.91
N LEU A 146 7.24 -8.72 7.30
CA LEU A 146 6.40 -9.88 7.66
C LEU A 146 7.09 -10.87 8.62
N GLY A 147 7.63 -10.33 9.74
CA GLY A 147 8.27 -11.16 10.78
C GLY A 147 9.77 -11.35 10.61
N SER A 148 10.45 -10.61 9.74
CA SER A 148 11.90 -10.70 9.52
C SER A 148 12.74 -10.39 10.77
N THR A 149 12.19 -9.68 11.75
CA THR A 149 12.85 -9.33 13.01
C THR A 149 12.58 -10.31 14.14
N GLY A 150 11.93 -11.41 13.83
CA GLY A 150 11.60 -12.49 14.77
C GLY A 150 10.11 -12.64 15.04
N ALA A 151 9.77 -13.72 15.64
CA ALA A 151 8.38 -14.05 15.97
C ALA A 151 7.92 -13.33 17.24
#